data_dedb3b4e938aa577c84976e78e9465ec
#
_entry.id   dedb3b4e938aa577c84976e78e9465ec
#
_cell.length_a   1.000
_cell.length_b   1.000
_cell.length_c   1.000
_cell.angle_alpha   90.00
_cell.angle_beta   90.00
_cell.angle_gamma   90.00
#
_symmetry.space_group_name_H-M   'P 1'
#
loop_
_entity.id
_entity.type
_entity.pdbx_description
1 polymer ?
#
loop_
_entity_poly.entity_id
_entity_poly.type
_entity_poly.pdbx_seq_one_letter_code
_entity_poly.pdbx_strand_id
1 'polypeptide(L)'
;YFMNNNIYRTLVKYEIIYDEVYEAFLKNGGEELDTAYVYNEGSCEKLLGEVLPTLSRPYTIATKVNPRITGKLNAEAAYMQVNESLARLRLDSVDTIFLHFPDPATPVEGVLGAMADLHDQGKFKELGLSNFPAWMIADVWHICDRHGWVKPTVFEGIYNPLTRKAEVELNDCLNNFGLRFYAYNPMAGGLLTGKYAKYEDEPTDGRFTHR
;
A
#
# COMPACT_ATOMS: atom_id res chain seq x y z
N TYR A 1 7.05 1.09 4.59
CA TYR A 1 8.33 0.34 4.44
C TYR A 1 8.02 -0.95 3.70
N PHE A 2 8.41 -1.04 2.42
CA PHE A 2 8.22 -2.25 1.62
C PHE A 2 9.23 -3.29 2.04
N MET A 3 8.83 -4.28 2.83
CA MET A 3 9.61 -5.50 2.98
C MET A 3 9.49 -6.30 1.67
N ASN A 4 10.50 -6.23 0.81
CA ASN A 4 10.60 -7.16 -0.30
C ASN A 4 11.21 -8.48 0.18
N ASN A 5 11.10 -9.54 -0.64
CA ASN A 5 11.62 -10.88 -0.32
C ASN A 5 13.09 -10.89 0.14
N ASN A 6 13.89 -9.91 -0.30
CA ASN A 6 15.31 -9.81 0.08
C ASN A 6 15.48 -9.26 1.51
N ILE A 7 14.65 -8.29 1.93
CA ILE A 7 14.69 -7.78 3.31
C ILE A 7 14.21 -8.86 4.26
N TYR A 8 13.11 -9.56 3.95
CA TYR A 8 12.64 -10.69 4.74
C TYR A 8 13.70 -11.77 4.91
N ARG A 9 14.32 -12.23 3.81
CA ARG A 9 15.40 -13.23 3.85
C ARG A 9 16.63 -12.74 4.59
N THR A 10 16.95 -11.45 4.49
CA THR A 10 18.08 -10.85 5.22
C THR A 10 17.80 -10.78 6.71
N LEU A 11 16.60 -10.36 7.12
CA LEU A 11 16.20 -10.29 8.52
C LEU A 11 16.19 -11.68 9.18
N VAL A 12 15.63 -12.68 8.51
CA VAL A 12 15.67 -14.08 8.98
C VAL A 12 17.10 -14.61 9.09
N LYS A 13 17.98 -14.24 8.16
CA LYS A 13 19.38 -14.68 8.16
C LYS A 13 20.19 -14.12 9.34
N TYR A 14 19.81 -12.94 9.87
CA TYR A 14 20.54 -12.25 10.94
C TYR A 14 19.83 -12.32 12.29
N GLU A 15 18.80 -13.19 12.45
CA GLU A 15 18.02 -13.29 13.70
C GLU A 15 17.54 -11.95 14.25
N ILE A 16 17.27 -10.98 13.34
CA ILE A 16 16.74 -9.68 13.74
C ILE A 16 15.31 -9.89 14.23
N ILE A 17 15.06 -9.56 15.48
CA ILE A 17 13.75 -9.64 16.10
C ILE A 17 12.87 -8.54 15.45
N TYR A 18 11.81 -8.94 14.77
CA TYR A 18 10.97 -8.03 13.95
C TYR A 18 10.32 -6.93 14.79
N ASP A 19 9.93 -7.23 16.02
CA ASP A 19 9.40 -6.26 16.97
C ASP A 19 10.39 -5.12 17.24
N GLU A 20 11.69 -5.39 17.34
CA GLU A 20 12.72 -4.36 17.51
C GLU A 20 12.77 -3.38 16.32
N VAL A 21 12.57 -3.86 15.09
CA VAL A 21 12.57 -3.01 13.89
C VAL A 21 11.36 -2.08 13.89
N TYR A 22 10.17 -2.61 14.18
CA TYR A 22 8.94 -1.80 14.25
C TYR A 22 8.99 -0.84 15.46
N GLU A 23 9.46 -1.30 16.60
CA GLU A 23 9.68 -0.45 17.77
C GLU A 23 10.66 0.69 17.47
N ALA A 24 11.79 0.40 16.81
CA ALA A 24 12.74 1.42 16.41
C ALA A 24 12.12 2.44 15.45
N PHE A 25 11.31 1.99 14.47
CA PHE A 25 10.57 2.87 13.57
C PHE A 25 9.62 3.79 14.35
N LEU A 26 8.78 3.24 15.21
CA LEU A 26 7.83 4.01 16.02
C LEU A 26 8.52 4.94 17.02
N LYS A 27 9.62 4.51 17.64
CA LYS A 27 10.43 5.35 18.57
C LYS A 27 11.07 6.55 17.87
N ASN A 28 11.35 6.44 16.58
CA ASN A 28 11.90 7.53 15.77
C ASN A 28 10.83 8.38 15.05
N GLY A 29 9.58 8.32 15.51
CA GLY A 29 8.50 9.17 15.00
C GLY A 29 7.78 8.61 13.79
N GLY A 30 7.99 7.34 13.44
CA GLY A 30 7.11 6.63 12.50
C GLY A 30 5.76 6.37 13.13
N GLU A 31 4.68 6.49 12.37
CA GLU A 31 3.31 6.33 12.87
C GLU A 31 2.48 5.37 12.02
N GLU A 32 2.84 5.17 10.77
CA GLU A 32 2.05 4.41 9.80
C GLU A 32 2.79 3.16 9.32
N LEU A 33 2.11 2.01 9.41
CA LEU A 33 2.59 0.71 8.93
C LEU A 33 1.80 0.32 7.69
N ASP A 34 2.48 0.19 6.55
CA ASP A 34 1.86 -0.17 5.29
C ASP A 34 2.22 -1.59 4.86
N THR A 35 1.20 -2.39 4.52
CA THR A 35 1.36 -3.76 4.05
C THR A 35 0.43 -4.08 2.89
N ALA A 36 0.51 -5.28 2.36
CA ALA A 36 -0.41 -5.86 1.38
C ALA A 36 -0.20 -7.38 1.29
N TYR A 37 -1.23 -8.10 0.84
CA TYR A 37 -1.10 -9.53 0.56
C TYR A 37 0.04 -9.84 -0.43
N VAL A 38 0.17 -9.04 -1.50
CA VAL A 38 1.22 -9.26 -2.51
C VAL A 38 2.64 -9.07 -1.96
N TYR A 39 2.78 -8.53 -0.77
CA TYR A 39 4.06 -8.47 -0.09
C TYR A 39 4.35 -9.83 0.53
N ASN A 40 5.17 -10.59 -0.19
CA ASN A 40 5.57 -11.94 0.19
C ASN A 40 4.37 -12.89 0.45
N GLU A 41 3.36 -12.83 -0.43
CA GLU A 41 2.19 -13.73 -0.45
C GLU A 41 1.46 -13.82 0.91
N GLY A 42 1.23 -12.65 1.53
CA GLY A 42 0.56 -12.52 2.82
C GLY A 42 1.43 -12.79 4.04
N SER A 43 2.70 -13.20 3.86
CA SER A 43 3.61 -13.43 4.98
C SER A 43 3.92 -12.15 5.76
N CYS A 44 3.95 -10.98 5.08
CA CYS A 44 4.13 -9.69 5.74
C CYS A 44 2.94 -9.34 6.64
N GLU A 45 1.71 -9.60 6.20
CA GLU A 45 0.51 -9.39 7.03
C GLU A 45 0.48 -10.34 8.23
N LYS A 46 0.84 -11.61 8.05
CA LYS A 46 0.93 -12.58 9.18
C LYS A 46 1.95 -12.16 10.21
N LEU A 47 3.14 -11.76 9.75
CA LEU A 47 4.20 -11.27 10.62
C LEU A 47 3.76 -10.04 11.41
N LEU A 48 3.14 -9.06 10.75
CA LEU A 48 2.57 -7.91 11.43
C LEU A 48 1.55 -8.34 12.47
N GLY A 49 0.62 -9.25 12.15
CA GLY A 49 -0.35 -9.79 13.10
C GLY A 49 0.25 -10.46 14.33
N GLU A 50 1.51 -10.92 14.26
CA GLU A 50 2.27 -11.45 15.40
C GLU A 50 2.95 -10.34 16.22
N VAL A 51 3.46 -9.31 15.53
CA VAL A 51 4.24 -8.23 16.15
C VAL A 51 3.36 -7.12 16.72
N LEU A 52 2.26 -6.75 16.05
CA LEU A 52 1.41 -5.62 16.46
C LEU A 52 1.02 -5.63 17.95
N PRO A 53 0.65 -6.77 18.57
CA PRO A 53 0.32 -6.82 19.99
C PRO A 53 1.50 -6.53 20.94
N THR A 54 2.74 -6.62 20.46
CA THR A 54 3.95 -6.37 21.26
C THR A 54 4.42 -4.93 21.21
N LEU A 55 3.89 -4.12 20.27
CA LEU A 55 4.33 -2.74 20.07
C LEU A 55 3.84 -1.82 21.20
N SER A 56 4.74 -1.01 21.72
CA SER A 56 4.50 -0.15 22.89
C SER A 56 3.93 1.22 22.54
N ARG A 57 3.92 1.61 21.26
CA ARG A 57 3.49 2.93 20.79
C ARG A 57 2.28 2.85 19.88
N PRO A 58 1.44 3.90 19.83
CA PRO A 58 0.37 3.98 18.85
C PRO A 58 0.90 3.90 17.42
N TYR A 59 0.14 3.23 16.57
CA TYR A 59 0.38 3.12 15.13
C TYR A 59 -0.94 3.14 14.38
N THR A 60 -0.89 3.48 13.11
CA THR A 60 -1.94 3.23 12.14
C THR A 60 -1.49 2.14 11.18
N ILE A 61 -2.42 1.38 10.60
CA ILE A 61 -2.10 0.28 9.71
C ILE A 61 -2.92 0.34 8.45
N ALA A 62 -2.26 0.09 7.31
CA ALA A 62 -2.87 0.01 6.00
C ALA A 62 -2.63 -1.35 5.35
N THR A 63 -3.65 -1.84 4.61
CA THR A 63 -3.49 -2.98 3.68
C THR A 63 -4.20 -2.71 2.37
N LYS A 64 -4.19 -3.66 1.41
CA LYS A 64 -4.58 -3.38 0.04
C LYS A 64 -5.37 -4.52 -0.60
N VAL A 65 -6.40 -4.18 -1.36
CA VAL A 65 -7.14 -5.07 -2.28
C VAL A 65 -6.50 -4.99 -3.67
N ASN A 66 -6.17 -6.13 -4.27
CA ASN A 66 -5.40 -6.17 -5.51
C ASN A 66 -6.07 -7.05 -6.56
N PRO A 67 -6.37 -6.54 -7.78
CA PRO A 67 -6.99 -7.32 -8.86
C PRO A 67 -6.16 -8.52 -9.30
N ARG A 68 -4.83 -8.48 -9.12
CA ARG A 68 -3.94 -9.58 -9.53
C ARG A 68 -4.11 -10.87 -8.72
N ILE A 69 -4.76 -10.80 -7.55
CA ILE A 69 -5.00 -11.97 -6.68
C ILE A 69 -6.17 -12.79 -7.23
N THR A 70 -7.25 -12.11 -7.63
CA THR A 70 -8.50 -12.73 -8.09
C THR A 70 -8.75 -12.62 -9.59
N GLY A 71 -7.87 -11.89 -10.31
CA GLY A 71 -8.03 -11.57 -11.72
C GLY A 71 -9.01 -10.42 -11.99
N LYS A 72 -9.71 -9.91 -10.98
CA LYS A 72 -10.71 -8.83 -11.10
C LYS A 72 -10.73 -7.97 -9.85
N LEU A 73 -11.07 -6.68 -10.03
CA LEU A 73 -11.35 -5.74 -8.94
C LEU A 73 -12.86 -5.52 -8.82
N ASN A 74 -13.58 -6.51 -8.31
CA ASN A 74 -15.02 -6.49 -8.14
C ASN A 74 -15.43 -6.61 -6.65
N ALA A 75 -16.72 -6.59 -6.37
CA ALA A 75 -17.26 -6.67 -5.01
C ALA A 75 -16.80 -7.94 -4.28
N GLU A 76 -16.87 -9.10 -4.93
CA GLU A 76 -16.47 -10.39 -4.35
C GLU A 76 -14.99 -10.39 -3.95
N ALA A 77 -14.12 -9.84 -4.82
CA ALA A 77 -12.69 -9.69 -4.54
C ALA A 77 -12.43 -8.78 -3.34
N ALA A 78 -13.19 -7.69 -3.19
CA ALA A 78 -13.06 -6.80 -2.05
C ALA A 78 -13.42 -7.49 -0.73
N TYR A 79 -14.61 -8.09 -0.64
CA TYR A 79 -15.04 -8.81 0.56
C TYR A 79 -14.08 -9.92 0.96
N MET A 80 -13.66 -10.75 0.02
CA MET A 80 -12.74 -11.85 0.27
C MET A 80 -11.38 -11.33 0.78
N GLN A 81 -10.74 -10.42 0.04
CA GLN A 81 -9.39 -9.98 0.35
C GLN A 81 -9.32 -9.17 1.65
N VAL A 82 -10.32 -8.30 1.93
CA VAL A 82 -10.36 -7.55 3.18
C VAL A 82 -10.47 -8.49 4.38
N ASN A 83 -11.42 -9.43 4.35
CA ASN A 83 -11.60 -10.37 5.46
C ASN A 83 -10.38 -11.26 5.67
N GLU A 84 -9.75 -11.73 4.60
CA GLU A 84 -8.53 -12.54 4.70
C GLU A 84 -7.32 -11.73 5.21
N SER A 85 -7.19 -10.47 4.80
CA SER A 85 -6.12 -9.57 5.31
C SER A 85 -6.30 -9.29 6.79
N LEU A 86 -7.53 -8.98 7.24
CA LEU A 86 -7.84 -8.79 8.65
C LEU A 86 -7.54 -10.05 9.47
N ALA A 87 -7.88 -11.23 8.95
CA ALA A 87 -7.57 -12.50 9.62
C ALA A 87 -6.05 -12.74 9.75
N ARG A 88 -5.25 -12.44 8.69
CA ARG A 88 -3.79 -12.54 8.74
C ARG A 88 -3.17 -11.53 9.70
N LEU A 89 -3.68 -10.31 9.73
CA LEU A 89 -3.27 -9.24 10.64
C LEU A 89 -3.74 -9.47 12.09
N ARG A 90 -4.68 -10.40 12.31
CA ARG A 90 -5.33 -10.64 13.62
C ARG A 90 -6.02 -9.40 14.18
N LEU A 91 -6.63 -8.61 13.29
CA LEU A 91 -7.33 -7.37 13.61
C LEU A 91 -8.78 -7.44 13.16
N ASP A 92 -9.65 -6.75 13.87
CA ASP A 92 -11.07 -6.58 13.48
C ASP A 92 -11.23 -5.48 12.41
N SER A 93 -10.31 -4.51 12.40
CA SER A 93 -10.28 -3.39 11.46
C SER A 93 -8.87 -2.84 11.26
N VAL A 94 -8.68 -2.09 10.18
CA VAL A 94 -7.45 -1.32 9.88
C VAL A 94 -7.78 0.15 9.70
N ASP A 95 -6.77 1.02 9.66
CA ASP A 95 -7.00 2.45 9.45
C ASP A 95 -7.27 2.74 7.97
N THR A 96 -6.50 2.18 7.05
CA THR A 96 -6.64 2.45 5.63
C THR A 96 -6.69 1.15 4.81
N ILE A 97 -7.60 1.10 3.83
CA ILE A 97 -7.57 0.08 2.79
C ILE A 97 -7.38 0.76 1.44
N PHE A 98 -6.33 0.34 0.72
CA PHE A 98 -6.10 0.81 -0.65
C PHE A 98 -6.69 -0.13 -1.69
N LEU A 99 -7.27 0.42 -2.76
CA LEU A 99 -7.36 -0.26 -4.03
C LEU A 99 -5.98 -0.19 -4.68
N HIS A 100 -5.25 -1.31 -4.71
CA HIS A 100 -3.80 -1.35 -4.98
C HIS A 100 -3.44 -1.03 -6.43
N PHE A 101 -4.28 -1.47 -7.38
CA PHE A 101 -4.17 -1.18 -8.80
C PHE A 101 -5.57 -1.02 -9.40
N PRO A 102 -5.71 -0.19 -10.44
CA PRO A 102 -6.94 -0.16 -11.23
C PRO A 102 -7.13 -1.47 -12.00
N ASP A 103 -8.38 -1.79 -12.30
CA ASP A 103 -8.77 -2.84 -13.22
C ASP A 103 -9.71 -2.25 -14.29
N PRO A 104 -9.17 -1.81 -15.44
CA PRO A 104 -9.98 -1.20 -16.49
C PRO A 104 -11.01 -2.15 -17.15
N ALA A 105 -10.87 -3.45 -16.93
CA ALA A 105 -11.76 -4.45 -17.50
C ALA A 105 -13.02 -4.72 -16.65
N THR A 106 -13.01 -4.25 -15.39
CA THR A 106 -14.11 -4.44 -14.45
C THR A 106 -14.72 -3.10 -14.06
N PRO A 107 -16.05 -2.90 -14.15
CA PRO A 107 -16.71 -1.68 -13.67
C PRO A 107 -16.39 -1.41 -12.21
N VAL A 108 -15.89 -0.20 -11.93
CA VAL A 108 -15.37 0.16 -10.59
C VAL A 108 -16.47 0.31 -9.54
N GLU A 109 -17.72 0.58 -9.94
CA GLU A 109 -18.85 0.74 -9.03
C GLU A 109 -19.04 -0.47 -8.12
N GLY A 110 -18.84 -1.70 -8.65
CA GLY A 110 -19.02 -2.92 -7.87
C GLY A 110 -18.06 -3.00 -6.68
N VAL A 111 -16.77 -2.69 -6.88
CA VAL A 111 -15.80 -2.67 -5.78
C VAL A 111 -16.04 -1.49 -4.83
N LEU A 112 -16.44 -0.32 -5.35
CA LEU A 112 -16.70 0.86 -4.52
C LEU A 112 -17.92 0.64 -3.59
N GLY A 113 -18.99 0.01 -4.08
CA GLY A 113 -20.13 -0.39 -3.26
C GLY A 113 -19.73 -1.36 -2.14
N ALA A 114 -18.92 -2.38 -2.45
CA ALA A 114 -18.40 -3.29 -1.45
C ALA A 114 -17.47 -2.61 -0.42
N MET A 115 -16.67 -1.65 -0.87
CA MET A 115 -15.84 -0.85 0.05
C MET A 115 -16.71 0.03 0.96
N ALA A 116 -17.80 0.62 0.46
CA ALA A 116 -18.74 1.36 1.30
C ALA A 116 -19.40 0.47 2.36
N ASP A 117 -19.87 -0.72 1.99
CA ASP A 117 -20.42 -1.69 2.94
C ASP A 117 -19.41 -2.11 4.01
N LEU A 118 -18.16 -2.36 3.62
CA LEU A 118 -17.09 -2.72 4.55
C LEU A 118 -16.72 -1.56 5.49
N HIS A 119 -16.76 -0.33 4.98
CA HIS A 119 -16.56 0.87 5.77
C HIS A 119 -17.69 1.04 6.80
N ASP A 120 -18.94 0.88 6.40
CA ASP A 120 -20.11 0.96 7.29
C ASP A 120 -20.10 -0.14 8.36
N GLN A 121 -19.50 -1.31 8.05
CA GLN A 121 -19.23 -2.37 9.02
C GLN A 121 -18.05 -2.06 9.96
N GLY A 122 -17.36 -0.92 9.78
CA GLY A 122 -16.21 -0.51 10.60
C GLY A 122 -14.92 -1.32 10.32
N LYS A 123 -14.80 -1.94 9.14
CA LYS A 123 -13.61 -2.73 8.78
C LYS A 123 -12.39 -1.86 8.48
N PHE A 124 -12.60 -0.60 8.13
CA PHE A 124 -11.54 0.39 7.95
C PHE A 124 -12.10 1.81 8.14
N LYS A 125 -11.18 2.81 8.25
CA LYS A 125 -11.55 4.22 8.44
C LYS A 125 -11.43 5.04 7.16
N GLU A 126 -10.38 4.80 6.35
CA GLU A 126 -10.08 5.56 5.15
C GLU A 126 -9.94 4.68 3.91
N LEU A 127 -10.53 5.11 2.81
CA LEU A 127 -10.31 4.52 1.49
C LEU A 127 -9.12 5.19 0.82
N GLY A 128 -8.17 4.38 0.36
CA GLY A 128 -7.03 4.81 -0.45
C GLY A 128 -7.09 4.29 -1.88
N LEU A 129 -6.42 5.00 -2.79
CA LEU A 129 -6.19 4.55 -4.15
C LEU A 129 -4.69 4.43 -4.40
N SER A 130 -4.25 3.45 -5.18
CA SER A 130 -2.85 3.30 -5.53
C SER A 130 -2.68 2.97 -7.02
N ASN A 131 -1.75 3.64 -7.69
CA ASN A 131 -1.47 3.45 -9.11
C ASN A 131 -2.62 3.78 -10.09
N PHE A 132 -3.63 4.49 -9.64
CA PHE A 132 -4.72 4.96 -10.49
C PHE A 132 -4.28 6.19 -11.30
N PRO A 133 -4.64 6.30 -12.58
CA PRO A 133 -4.44 7.54 -13.34
C PRO A 133 -5.41 8.64 -12.86
N ALA A 134 -5.04 9.90 -13.05
CA ALA A 134 -5.79 11.04 -12.54
C ALA A 134 -7.28 11.04 -12.96
N TRP A 135 -7.58 10.69 -14.20
CA TRP A 135 -8.97 10.61 -14.68
C TRP A 135 -9.81 9.55 -13.94
N MET A 136 -9.21 8.40 -13.59
CA MET A 136 -9.92 7.38 -12.80
C MET A 136 -10.12 7.80 -11.34
N ILE A 137 -9.18 8.54 -10.76
CA ILE A 137 -9.33 9.10 -9.41
C ILE A 137 -10.54 10.03 -9.37
N ALA A 138 -10.65 10.93 -10.37
CA ALA A 138 -11.80 11.82 -10.50
C ALA A 138 -13.12 11.03 -10.65
N ASP A 139 -13.13 10.01 -11.49
CA ASP A 139 -14.31 9.17 -11.70
C ASP A 139 -14.73 8.44 -10.43
N VAL A 140 -13.80 7.76 -9.75
CA VAL A 140 -14.03 7.11 -8.45
C VAL A 140 -14.59 8.09 -7.43
N TRP A 141 -13.99 9.28 -7.31
CA TRP A 141 -14.44 10.29 -6.35
C TRP A 141 -15.87 10.73 -6.62
N HIS A 142 -16.23 11.00 -7.88
CA HIS A 142 -17.59 11.39 -8.27
C HIS A 142 -18.61 10.26 -8.13
N ILE A 143 -18.23 9.01 -8.38
CA ILE A 143 -19.08 7.84 -8.13
C ILE A 143 -19.40 7.76 -6.63
N CYS A 144 -18.38 7.82 -5.78
CA CYS A 144 -18.58 7.79 -4.32
C CYS A 144 -19.46 8.96 -3.86
N ASP A 145 -19.23 10.18 -4.38
CA ASP A 145 -20.02 11.38 -4.03
C ASP A 145 -21.50 11.20 -4.37
N ARG A 146 -21.82 10.72 -5.58
CA ARG A 146 -23.20 10.50 -6.04
C ARG A 146 -23.95 9.46 -5.19
N HIS A 147 -23.27 8.45 -4.71
CA HIS A 147 -23.87 7.37 -3.91
C HIS A 147 -23.82 7.62 -2.41
N GLY A 148 -23.18 8.70 -1.94
CA GLY A 148 -22.94 8.93 -0.53
C GLY A 148 -21.99 7.91 0.12
N TRP A 149 -21.13 7.29 -0.69
CA TRP A 149 -20.15 6.30 -0.22
C TRP A 149 -18.89 6.96 0.32
N VAL A 150 -18.10 6.18 1.09
CA VAL A 150 -16.79 6.62 1.55
C VAL A 150 -15.91 7.04 0.36
N LYS A 151 -15.44 8.30 0.39
CA LYS A 151 -14.57 8.85 -0.66
C LYS A 151 -13.11 8.51 -0.38
N PRO A 152 -12.28 8.35 -1.42
CA PRO A 152 -10.84 8.21 -1.21
C PRO A 152 -10.26 9.51 -0.64
N THR A 153 -9.37 9.39 0.35
CA THR A 153 -8.72 10.50 1.05
C THR A 153 -7.19 10.45 0.93
N VAL A 154 -6.67 9.34 0.45
CA VAL A 154 -5.22 9.12 0.30
C VAL A 154 -4.91 8.41 -1.01
N PHE A 155 -3.81 8.82 -1.64
CA PHE A 155 -3.27 8.20 -2.84
C PHE A 155 -1.83 7.74 -2.60
N GLU A 156 -1.53 6.50 -2.98
CA GLU A 156 -0.18 5.96 -2.94
C GLU A 156 0.36 5.76 -4.36
N GLY A 157 1.50 6.40 -4.67
CA GLY A 157 2.06 6.38 -6.01
C GLY A 157 3.58 6.45 -6.04
N ILE A 158 4.15 6.02 -7.18
CA ILE A 158 5.59 6.13 -7.38
C ILE A 158 6.02 7.58 -7.52
N TYR A 159 6.98 8.01 -6.69
CA TYR A 159 7.57 9.34 -6.82
C TYR A 159 8.99 9.37 -6.25
N ASN A 160 9.92 9.85 -7.04
CA ASN A 160 11.32 10.06 -6.67
C ASN A 160 11.98 11.00 -7.70
N PRO A 161 13.24 11.48 -7.49
CA PRO A 161 13.93 12.37 -8.41
C PRO A 161 14.05 11.88 -9.86
N LEU A 162 13.97 10.55 -10.11
CA LEU A 162 14.03 9.95 -11.44
C LEU A 162 12.64 9.69 -12.04
N THR A 163 11.60 9.58 -11.19
CA THR A 163 10.22 9.26 -11.60
C THR A 163 9.29 10.37 -11.15
N ARG A 164 9.16 11.42 -11.98
CA ARG A 164 8.46 12.67 -11.65
C ARG A 164 7.14 12.85 -12.40
N LYS A 165 6.60 11.79 -13.01
CA LYS A 165 5.41 11.88 -13.86
C LYS A 165 4.15 12.36 -13.08
N ALA A 166 4.11 12.17 -11.77
CA ALA A 166 3.03 12.67 -10.92
C ALA A 166 2.87 14.19 -10.96
N GLU A 167 3.94 14.94 -11.28
CA GLU A 167 3.92 16.40 -11.34
C GLU A 167 3.15 16.98 -12.53
N VAL A 168 2.90 16.19 -13.58
CA VAL A 168 2.29 16.67 -14.80
C VAL A 168 0.78 16.86 -14.66
N GLU A 169 0.08 15.94 -14.02
CA GLU A 169 -1.39 15.95 -13.93
C GLU A 169 -1.90 15.43 -12.59
N LEU A 170 -1.24 14.39 -12.06
CA LEU A 170 -1.72 13.67 -10.87
C LEU A 170 -1.78 14.59 -9.65
N ASN A 171 -0.77 15.40 -9.39
CA ASN A 171 -0.73 16.29 -8.23
C ASN A 171 -1.89 17.31 -8.25
N ASP A 172 -2.22 17.85 -9.40
CA ASP A 172 -3.35 18.79 -9.54
C ASP A 172 -4.68 18.07 -9.27
N CYS A 173 -4.83 16.85 -9.76
CA CYS A 173 -6.00 16.02 -9.47
C CYS A 173 -6.13 15.73 -7.97
N LEU A 174 -5.05 15.27 -7.31
CA LEU A 174 -5.06 14.96 -5.88
C LEU A 174 -5.41 16.21 -5.05
N ASN A 175 -4.81 17.34 -5.36
CA ASN A 175 -5.11 18.61 -4.68
C ASN A 175 -6.57 19.04 -4.86
N ASN A 176 -7.11 18.91 -6.09
CA ASN A 176 -8.49 19.29 -6.39
C ASN A 176 -9.51 18.47 -5.58
N PHE A 177 -9.25 17.19 -5.37
CA PHE A 177 -10.12 16.28 -4.62
C PHE A 177 -9.72 16.10 -3.15
N GLY A 178 -8.66 16.77 -2.68
CA GLY A 178 -8.22 16.74 -1.28
C GLY A 178 -7.59 15.41 -0.84
N LEU A 179 -6.96 14.65 -1.76
CA LEU A 179 -6.26 13.42 -1.42
C LEU A 179 -4.81 13.72 -1.00
N ARG A 180 -4.38 13.11 0.12
CA ARG A 180 -2.98 13.09 0.52
C ARG A 180 -2.17 12.20 -0.42
N PHE A 181 -0.93 12.58 -0.73
CA PHE A 181 -0.04 11.80 -1.57
C PHE A 181 1.04 11.07 -0.75
N TYR A 182 1.03 9.75 -0.77
CA TYR A 182 2.05 8.87 -0.18
C TYR A 182 2.98 8.36 -1.28
N ALA A 183 4.24 8.81 -1.23
CA ALA A 183 5.23 8.46 -2.24
C ALA A 183 5.92 7.13 -1.91
N TYR A 184 5.76 6.12 -2.77
CA TYR A 184 6.56 4.91 -2.64
C TYR A 184 7.80 4.94 -3.55
N ASN A 185 8.77 4.06 -3.25
CA ASN A 185 10.04 3.92 -3.97
C ASN A 185 10.91 5.19 -4.00
N PRO A 186 11.08 5.91 -2.85
CA PRO A 186 11.78 7.20 -2.81
C PRO A 186 13.25 7.09 -3.23
N MET A 187 13.88 5.93 -3.04
CA MET A 187 15.29 5.67 -3.42
C MET A 187 15.43 5.03 -4.81
N ALA A 188 14.37 5.05 -5.64
CA ALA A 188 14.37 4.48 -6.99
C ALA A 188 14.91 3.02 -7.04
N GLY A 189 14.49 2.18 -6.09
CA GLY A 189 14.97 0.80 -5.97
C GLY A 189 16.41 0.64 -5.52
N GLY A 190 17.02 1.70 -5.03
CA GLY A 190 18.43 1.75 -4.59
C GLY A 190 19.35 2.53 -5.54
N LEU A 191 18.85 2.99 -6.69
CA LEU A 191 19.68 3.79 -7.62
C LEU A 191 20.17 5.11 -7.00
N LEU A 192 19.40 5.69 -6.10
CA LEU A 192 19.71 6.97 -5.45
C LEU A 192 20.56 6.82 -4.17
N THR A 193 21.07 5.63 -3.89
CA THR A 193 21.93 5.40 -2.71
C THR A 193 23.39 5.87 -2.91
N GLY A 194 23.77 6.25 -4.13
CA GLY A 194 25.16 6.53 -4.49
C GLY A 194 26.03 5.29 -4.72
N LYS A 195 25.45 4.10 -4.65
CA LYS A 195 26.13 2.82 -4.85
C LYS A 195 26.56 2.60 -6.31
N TYR A 196 25.83 3.20 -7.24
CA TYR A 196 26.06 3.09 -8.68
C TYR A 196 26.60 4.42 -9.22
N ALA A 197 27.86 4.47 -9.63
CA ALA A 197 28.51 5.70 -10.12
C ALA A 197 28.37 5.88 -11.64
N LYS A 198 28.19 4.80 -12.37
CA LYS A 198 28.09 4.78 -13.86
C LYS A 198 26.98 3.84 -14.30
N TYR A 199 26.49 4.05 -15.53
CA TYR A 199 25.45 3.19 -16.13
C TYR A 199 25.93 1.74 -16.33
N GLU A 200 27.24 1.56 -16.59
CA GLU A 200 27.87 0.26 -16.83
C GLU A 200 28.20 -0.50 -15.54
N ASP A 201 27.98 0.09 -14.37
CA ASP A 201 28.25 -0.59 -13.10
C ASP A 201 27.32 -1.80 -12.94
N GLU A 202 27.91 -2.99 -12.87
CA GLU A 202 27.19 -4.23 -12.58
C GLU A 202 27.16 -4.46 -11.07
N PRO A 203 25.99 -4.33 -10.44
CA PRO A 203 25.90 -4.53 -8.99
C PRO A 203 26.07 -6.01 -8.63
N THR A 204 26.85 -6.28 -7.61
CA THR A 204 27.07 -7.63 -7.06
C THR A 204 25.95 -8.08 -6.13
N ASP A 205 25.13 -7.11 -5.66
CA ASP A 205 24.00 -7.35 -4.75
C ASP A 205 22.86 -6.35 -4.99
N GLY A 206 21.65 -6.68 -4.53
CA GLY A 206 20.48 -5.78 -4.57
C GLY A 206 19.55 -6.05 -5.75
N ARG A 207 18.62 -5.10 -5.98
CA ARG A 207 17.51 -5.27 -6.95
C ARG A 207 17.97 -5.38 -8.42
N PHE A 208 19.14 -4.84 -8.75
CA PHE A 208 19.65 -4.75 -10.11
C PHE A 208 20.72 -5.78 -10.44
N THR A 209 21.01 -6.73 -9.53
CA THR A 209 21.84 -7.90 -9.83
C THR A 209 21.13 -8.81 -10.85
N HIS A 210 21.85 -9.33 -11.83
CA HIS A 210 21.34 -10.28 -12.83
C HIS A 210 20.30 -9.71 -13.82
N ARG A 211 20.56 -8.54 -14.39
CA ARG A 211 19.86 -8.04 -15.58
C ARG A 211 20.59 -8.36 -16.85
#